data_ddd518eee9536db6540cc10f2cabdb6f
#
_entry.id   ddd518eee9536db6540cc10f2cabdb6f
#
_cell.length_a   1.000
_cell.length_b   1.000
_cell.length_c   1.000
_cell.angle_alpha   90.00
_cell.angle_beta   90.00
_cell.angle_gamma   90.00
#
_symmetry.space_group_name_H-M   'P 1'
#
loop_
_entity.id
_entity.type
_entity.pdbx_description
1 polymer ?
#
loop_
_entity_poly.entity_id
_entity_poly.type
_entity_poly.pdbx_seq_one_letter_code
_entity_poly.pdbx_strand_id
1 'polypeptide(L)'
;MTSSTETLPYPRFSDAEMARRRDALAAEMEAAGTDHAVLYGANKAGPAVGWLTGWPVTREALCVFTPGERDLLLVNFYNHVPNAERVATEADVRWAGLKPMATAIQELERRGARGGRVAVIGPLGYRPYAALADFAQPVPLDDAYTRLRLRKSVEELEWLRVGCEFTDAAVRAVHEQAGPGSDERELGNLAERAYVGRGGTTHIHYFGVPVPAQWPAARALERGDVLSCEISASYWDYTGQLLRTFSVADDPPPLYRELHDVADAAFDTILARVRPGASAADLVEASAVIGEAGFTTRDDLVHGFVGGYLPPVLGDKTRTLEEVPDFTLEEGMTIVVQPNVVTPDESAGVQTGELIAVTADGAERLHDYERGLLRIG
;
A
#
# COMPACT_ATOMS: atom_id res chain seq x y z
N MET A 1 -35.23 -15.60 24.25
CA MET A 1 -34.75 -15.45 22.89
C MET A 1 -33.50 -14.55 22.99
N THR A 2 -32.37 -15.16 23.13
CA THR A 2 -31.07 -14.47 23.17
C THR A 2 -30.65 -14.19 21.73
N SER A 3 -30.68 -12.91 21.34
CA SER A 3 -30.08 -12.42 20.11
C SER A 3 -28.59 -12.72 20.20
N SER A 4 -28.13 -13.77 19.53
CA SER A 4 -26.72 -13.95 19.23
C SER A 4 -26.38 -12.86 18.22
N THR A 5 -25.74 -11.79 18.67
CA THR A 5 -24.96 -10.91 17.79
C THR A 5 -23.88 -11.79 17.18
N GLU A 6 -24.14 -12.37 16.00
CA GLU A 6 -23.10 -13.01 15.19
C GLU A 6 -22.07 -11.93 14.86
N THR A 7 -20.94 -12.00 15.54
CA THR A 7 -19.79 -11.17 15.21
C THR A 7 -19.38 -11.54 13.78
N LEU A 8 -19.36 -10.57 12.87
CA LEU A 8 -18.88 -10.80 11.51
C LEU A 8 -17.46 -11.37 11.60
N PRO A 9 -17.14 -12.43 10.84
CA PRO A 9 -15.80 -13.03 10.89
C PRO A 9 -14.70 -12.13 10.32
N TYR A 10 -15.09 -11.02 9.65
CA TYR A 10 -14.19 -10.07 9.01
C TYR A 10 -14.57 -8.63 9.38
N PRO A 11 -13.59 -7.75 9.61
CA PRO A 11 -13.86 -6.33 9.78
C PRO A 11 -14.46 -5.74 8.49
N ARG A 12 -15.26 -4.71 8.63
CA ARG A 12 -15.96 -4.04 7.54
C ARG A 12 -16.04 -2.54 7.84
N PHE A 13 -15.90 -1.73 6.83
CA PHE A 13 -16.22 -0.30 6.90
C PHE A 13 -17.70 -0.07 7.16
N SER A 14 -18.03 1.10 7.69
CA SER A 14 -19.41 1.49 7.91
C SER A 14 -20.21 1.55 6.58
N ASP A 15 -21.52 1.42 6.67
CA ASP A 15 -22.40 1.59 5.50
C ASP A 15 -22.25 2.98 4.89
N ALA A 16 -21.99 4.00 5.71
CA ALA A 16 -21.74 5.37 5.24
C ALA A 16 -20.45 5.48 4.40
N GLU A 17 -19.37 4.85 4.84
CA GLU A 17 -18.11 4.81 4.08
C GLU A 17 -18.28 4.02 2.77
N MET A 18 -18.97 2.88 2.82
CA MET A 18 -19.23 2.09 1.61
C MET A 18 -20.11 2.85 0.61
N ALA A 19 -21.12 3.59 1.08
CA ALA A 19 -21.94 4.47 0.24
C ALA A 19 -21.08 5.60 -0.39
N ARG A 20 -20.24 6.28 0.41
CA ARG A 20 -19.32 7.32 -0.07
C ARG A 20 -18.44 6.82 -1.23
N ARG A 21 -17.88 5.60 -1.11
CA ARG A 21 -17.05 4.99 -2.16
C ARG A 21 -17.84 4.73 -3.43
N ARG A 22 -19.05 4.25 -3.31
CA ARG A 22 -19.96 3.96 -4.44
C ARG A 22 -20.35 5.25 -5.17
N ASP A 23 -20.70 6.29 -4.42
CA ASP A 23 -21.06 7.60 -4.97
C ASP A 23 -19.87 8.24 -5.68
N ALA A 24 -18.66 8.14 -5.10
CA ALA A 24 -17.45 8.65 -5.71
C ALA A 24 -17.11 7.92 -7.03
N LEU A 25 -17.25 6.59 -7.06
CA LEU A 25 -17.06 5.82 -8.30
C LEU A 25 -18.12 6.16 -9.34
N ALA A 26 -19.38 6.31 -8.94
CA ALA A 26 -20.48 6.70 -9.85
C ALA A 26 -20.22 8.06 -10.51
N ALA A 27 -19.69 9.04 -9.76
CA ALA A 27 -19.33 10.35 -10.32
C ALA A 27 -18.19 10.27 -11.37
N GLU A 28 -17.17 9.46 -11.14
CA GLU A 28 -16.10 9.22 -12.12
C GLU A 28 -16.64 8.50 -13.38
N MET A 29 -17.58 7.55 -13.20
CA MET A 29 -18.23 6.87 -14.32
C MET A 29 -19.08 7.84 -15.15
N GLU A 30 -19.86 8.72 -14.51
CA GLU A 30 -20.64 9.75 -15.17
C GLU A 30 -19.73 10.68 -15.98
N ALA A 31 -18.63 11.16 -15.39
CA ALA A 31 -17.64 11.99 -16.08
C ALA A 31 -17.02 11.29 -17.30
N ALA A 32 -16.86 9.96 -17.24
CA ALA A 32 -16.35 9.14 -18.33
C ALA A 32 -17.43 8.73 -19.35
N GLY A 33 -18.70 9.04 -19.10
CA GLY A 33 -19.83 8.64 -19.95
C GLY A 33 -20.04 7.12 -19.99
N THR A 34 -19.99 6.47 -18.83
CA THR A 34 -20.24 5.03 -18.65
C THR A 34 -21.33 4.79 -17.62
N ASP A 35 -22.31 3.93 -17.92
CA ASP A 35 -23.40 3.59 -17.01
C ASP A 35 -23.12 2.34 -16.18
N HIS A 36 -22.17 1.52 -16.62
CA HIS A 36 -21.80 0.24 -15.99
C HIS A 36 -20.29 0.14 -15.84
N ALA A 37 -19.85 -0.57 -14.80
CA ALA A 37 -18.44 -0.89 -14.58
C ALA A 37 -18.23 -2.39 -14.32
N VAL A 38 -17.10 -2.88 -14.81
CA VAL A 38 -16.53 -4.19 -14.43
C VAL A 38 -15.25 -3.93 -13.65
N LEU A 39 -15.27 -4.32 -12.36
CA LEU A 39 -14.09 -4.28 -11.52
C LEU A 39 -13.50 -5.69 -11.45
N TYR A 40 -12.20 -5.79 -11.61
CA TYR A 40 -11.46 -7.04 -11.48
C TYR A 40 -10.49 -6.96 -10.29
N GLY A 41 -10.42 -8.06 -9.55
CA GLY A 41 -9.45 -8.24 -8.48
C GLY A 41 -8.93 -9.66 -8.43
N ALA A 42 -7.66 -9.80 -8.07
CA ALA A 42 -7.02 -11.06 -7.77
C ALA A 42 -6.29 -10.95 -6.42
N ASN A 43 -5.88 -12.09 -5.85
CA ASN A 43 -5.09 -12.08 -4.62
C ASN A 43 -3.80 -11.27 -4.83
N LYS A 44 -3.62 -10.24 -4.01
CA LYS A 44 -2.50 -9.28 -4.08
C LYS A 44 -2.41 -8.46 -5.38
N ALA A 45 -3.49 -8.39 -6.17
CA ALA A 45 -3.53 -7.58 -7.38
C ALA A 45 -4.95 -7.04 -7.65
N GLY A 46 -5.07 -5.75 -7.97
CA GLY A 46 -6.35 -5.12 -8.27
C GLY A 46 -7.27 -5.00 -7.04
N PRO A 47 -7.00 -4.09 -6.10
CA PRO A 47 -7.77 -3.95 -4.86
C PRO A 47 -9.18 -3.37 -5.05
N ALA A 48 -9.58 -3.03 -6.29
CA ALA A 48 -10.85 -2.34 -6.57
C ALA A 48 -12.09 -3.10 -6.12
N VAL A 49 -12.11 -4.44 -6.28
CA VAL A 49 -13.22 -5.26 -5.82
C VAL A 49 -13.36 -5.19 -4.30
N GLY A 50 -12.26 -5.34 -3.56
CA GLY A 50 -12.24 -5.23 -2.10
C GLY A 50 -12.64 -3.83 -1.63
N TRP A 51 -12.14 -2.79 -2.29
CA TRP A 51 -12.44 -1.40 -1.97
C TRP A 51 -13.94 -1.08 -2.12
N LEU A 52 -14.61 -1.61 -3.17
CA LEU A 52 -16.02 -1.36 -3.43
C LEU A 52 -16.96 -2.26 -2.62
N THR A 53 -16.58 -3.53 -2.39
CA THR A 53 -17.49 -4.54 -1.83
C THR A 53 -17.13 -4.97 -0.41
N GLY A 54 -15.94 -4.64 0.09
CA GLY A 54 -15.38 -5.15 1.34
C GLY A 54 -14.88 -6.61 1.26
N TRP A 55 -15.09 -7.32 0.15
CA TRP A 55 -14.66 -8.70 0.01
C TRP A 55 -13.15 -8.81 -0.24
N PRO A 56 -12.38 -9.43 0.67
CA PRO A 56 -10.95 -9.66 0.46
C PRO A 56 -10.77 -10.75 -0.60
N VAL A 57 -10.42 -10.36 -1.82
CA VAL A 57 -10.32 -11.27 -2.95
C VAL A 57 -9.30 -12.38 -2.67
N THR A 58 -9.78 -13.61 -2.50
CA THR A 58 -8.93 -14.75 -2.10
C THR A 58 -8.16 -15.39 -3.25
N ARG A 59 -8.66 -15.27 -4.48
CA ARG A 59 -7.99 -15.69 -5.70
C ARG A 59 -8.31 -14.73 -6.85
N GLU A 60 -9.57 -14.70 -7.28
CA GLU A 60 -10.08 -13.89 -8.39
C GLU A 60 -11.53 -13.53 -8.10
N ALA A 61 -11.92 -12.33 -8.42
CA ALA A 61 -13.31 -11.88 -8.37
C ALA A 61 -13.58 -10.83 -9.45
N LEU A 62 -14.83 -10.80 -9.93
CA LEU A 62 -15.36 -9.75 -10.77
C LEU A 62 -16.54 -9.11 -10.06
N CYS A 63 -16.63 -7.78 -10.12
CA CYS A 63 -17.81 -7.05 -9.68
C CYS A 63 -18.39 -6.29 -10.86
N VAL A 64 -19.69 -6.47 -11.12
CA VAL A 64 -20.45 -5.61 -12.04
C VAL A 64 -21.18 -4.59 -11.20
N PHE A 65 -20.81 -3.33 -11.36
CA PHE A 65 -21.38 -2.18 -10.66
C PHE A 65 -22.22 -1.35 -11.63
N THR A 66 -23.40 -0.94 -11.18
CA THR A 66 -24.28 0.01 -11.87
C THR A 66 -24.86 0.93 -10.79
N PRO A 67 -24.68 2.26 -10.88
CA PRO A 67 -25.26 3.18 -9.92
C PRO A 67 -26.77 2.95 -9.73
N GLY A 68 -27.22 2.85 -8.48
CA GLY A 68 -28.62 2.62 -8.13
C GLY A 68 -29.11 1.16 -8.22
N GLU A 69 -28.29 0.21 -8.67
CA GLU A 69 -28.58 -1.23 -8.64
C GLU A 69 -27.70 -1.97 -7.62
N ARG A 70 -28.16 -3.17 -7.21
CA ARG A 70 -27.29 -4.09 -6.45
C ARG A 70 -26.15 -4.56 -7.34
N ASP A 71 -24.95 -4.63 -6.77
CA ASP A 71 -23.79 -5.18 -7.46
C ASP A 71 -23.99 -6.67 -7.75
N LEU A 72 -23.36 -7.16 -8.81
CA LEU A 72 -23.10 -8.57 -8.96
C LEU A 72 -21.63 -8.84 -8.59
N LEU A 73 -21.40 -9.56 -7.48
CA LEU A 73 -20.07 -10.02 -7.08
C LEU A 73 -19.90 -11.49 -7.43
N LEU A 74 -18.99 -11.77 -8.36
CA LEU A 74 -18.62 -13.11 -8.81
C LEU A 74 -17.34 -13.56 -8.11
N VAL A 75 -17.43 -14.55 -7.21
CA VAL A 75 -16.29 -15.11 -6.49
C VAL A 75 -15.82 -16.43 -7.12
N ASN A 76 -14.50 -16.64 -7.21
CA ASN A 76 -13.92 -17.77 -7.91
C ASN A 76 -14.27 -19.13 -7.28
N PHE A 77 -14.30 -19.22 -5.94
CA PHE A 77 -14.59 -20.46 -5.24
C PHE A 77 -16.03 -20.48 -4.70
N TYR A 78 -16.80 -21.55 -5.02
CA TYR A 78 -18.19 -21.67 -4.59
C TYR A 78 -18.36 -21.72 -3.06
N ASN A 79 -17.38 -22.29 -2.36
CA ASN A 79 -17.38 -22.37 -0.89
C ASN A 79 -17.06 -21.03 -0.20
N HIS A 80 -16.64 -20.01 -0.95
CA HIS A 80 -16.43 -18.66 -0.42
C HIS A 80 -17.67 -17.77 -0.51
N VAL A 81 -18.68 -18.18 -1.31
CA VAL A 81 -19.93 -17.41 -1.49
C VAL A 81 -20.60 -17.07 -0.15
N PRO A 82 -20.81 -18.01 0.80
CA PRO A 82 -21.48 -17.68 2.07
C PRO A 82 -20.73 -16.64 2.92
N ASN A 83 -19.40 -16.62 2.85
CA ASN A 83 -18.60 -15.61 3.57
C ASN A 83 -18.63 -14.26 2.86
N ALA A 84 -18.58 -14.26 1.53
CA ALA A 84 -18.67 -13.04 0.74
C ALA A 84 -20.04 -12.36 0.91
N GLU A 85 -21.13 -13.10 0.98
CA GLU A 85 -22.48 -12.58 1.26
C GLU A 85 -22.58 -11.84 2.60
N ARG A 86 -21.84 -12.29 3.62
CA ARG A 86 -21.81 -11.65 4.95
C ARG A 86 -21.07 -10.30 4.94
N VAL A 87 -20.13 -10.12 4.02
CA VAL A 87 -19.26 -8.92 3.95
C VAL A 87 -19.78 -7.94 2.90
N ALA A 88 -20.06 -8.42 1.69
CA ALA A 88 -20.51 -7.62 0.56
C ALA A 88 -22.05 -7.44 0.57
N THR A 89 -22.57 -6.75 1.59
CA THR A 89 -24.02 -6.64 1.86
C THR A 89 -24.78 -5.94 0.74
N GLU A 90 -24.11 -5.09 -0.06
CA GLU A 90 -24.70 -4.39 -1.20
C GLU A 90 -24.65 -5.20 -2.51
N ALA A 91 -24.09 -6.41 -2.48
CA ALA A 91 -23.93 -7.25 -3.65
C ALA A 91 -24.87 -8.46 -3.64
N ASP A 92 -25.27 -8.90 -4.84
CA ASP A 92 -25.73 -10.25 -5.13
C ASP A 92 -24.47 -11.10 -5.40
N VAL A 93 -24.13 -11.94 -4.43
CA VAL A 93 -22.89 -12.74 -4.49
C VAL A 93 -23.19 -14.08 -5.14
N ARG A 94 -22.41 -14.43 -6.17
CA ARG A 94 -22.55 -15.70 -6.88
C ARG A 94 -21.20 -16.37 -7.09
N TRP A 95 -21.20 -17.67 -7.22
CA TRP A 95 -20.06 -18.38 -7.76
C TRP A 95 -19.82 -17.96 -9.21
N ALA A 96 -18.58 -17.59 -9.51
CA ALA A 96 -18.15 -17.12 -10.84
C ALA A 96 -18.27 -18.15 -11.95
N GLY A 97 -18.42 -19.44 -11.60
CA GLY A 97 -18.39 -20.52 -12.55
C GLY A 97 -17.01 -20.72 -13.20
N LEU A 98 -16.97 -21.43 -14.33
CA LEU A 98 -15.74 -21.71 -15.08
C LEU A 98 -15.37 -20.58 -16.04
N LYS A 99 -16.27 -19.64 -16.31
CA LYS A 99 -16.11 -18.52 -17.25
C LYS A 99 -16.64 -17.23 -16.62
N PRO A 100 -15.93 -16.64 -15.64
CA PRO A 100 -16.39 -15.48 -14.89
C PRO A 100 -16.84 -14.32 -15.78
N MET A 101 -16.06 -13.97 -16.80
CA MET A 101 -16.38 -12.87 -17.71
C MET A 101 -17.66 -13.15 -18.53
N ALA A 102 -17.91 -14.38 -18.92
CA ALA A 102 -19.16 -14.70 -19.62
C ALA A 102 -20.38 -14.49 -18.74
N THR A 103 -20.27 -14.81 -17.44
CA THR A 103 -21.34 -14.54 -16.45
C THR A 103 -21.52 -13.01 -16.24
N ALA A 104 -20.41 -12.27 -16.16
CA ALA A 104 -20.46 -10.81 -16.07
C ALA A 104 -21.11 -10.17 -17.30
N ILE A 105 -20.80 -10.65 -18.50
CA ILE A 105 -21.38 -10.18 -19.76
C ILE A 105 -22.90 -10.47 -19.81
N GLN A 106 -23.35 -11.64 -19.36
CA GLN A 106 -24.78 -11.94 -19.25
C GLN A 106 -25.53 -10.96 -18.34
N GLU A 107 -24.92 -10.58 -17.23
CA GLU A 107 -25.50 -9.59 -16.33
C GLU A 107 -25.49 -8.18 -16.97
N LEU A 108 -24.40 -7.80 -17.61
CA LEU A 108 -24.31 -6.53 -18.38
C LEU A 108 -25.38 -6.46 -19.48
N GLU A 109 -25.61 -7.58 -20.18
CA GLU A 109 -26.65 -7.68 -21.19
C GLU A 109 -28.06 -7.48 -20.58
N ARG A 110 -28.34 -8.13 -19.42
CA ARG A 110 -29.58 -7.96 -18.67
C ARG A 110 -29.80 -6.50 -18.27
N ARG A 111 -28.71 -5.75 -17.96
CA ARG A 111 -28.74 -4.33 -17.61
C ARG A 111 -28.75 -3.39 -18.85
N GLY A 112 -28.76 -3.94 -20.05
CA GLY A 112 -28.86 -3.14 -21.29
C GLY A 112 -27.52 -2.57 -21.82
N ALA A 113 -26.38 -3.05 -21.35
CA ALA A 113 -25.06 -2.52 -21.67
C ALA A 113 -24.52 -2.90 -23.06
N ARG A 114 -25.22 -3.74 -23.86
CA ARG A 114 -24.73 -4.20 -25.16
C ARG A 114 -24.45 -3.04 -26.13
N GLY A 115 -23.23 -3.00 -26.68
CA GLY A 115 -22.78 -1.97 -27.60
C GLY A 115 -22.55 -0.60 -26.96
N GLY A 116 -22.85 -0.44 -25.65
CA GLY A 116 -22.58 0.75 -24.88
C GLY A 116 -21.13 0.82 -24.37
N ARG A 117 -20.86 1.86 -23.58
CA ARG A 117 -19.56 2.08 -22.93
C ARG A 117 -19.58 1.43 -21.54
N VAL A 118 -18.59 0.62 -21.23
CA VAL A 118 -18.47 -0.06 -19.94
C VAL A 118 -17.12 0.27 -19.30
N ALA A 119 -17.13 0.84 -18.12
CA ALA A 119 -15.93 1.13 -17.35
C ALA A 119 -15.21 -0.17 -16.96
N VAL A 120 -13.89 -0.17 -16.98
CA VAL A 120 -13.05 -1.29 -16.55
C VAL A 120 -12.04 -0.79 -15.53
N ILE A 121 -11.94 -1.47 -14.39
CA ILE A 121 -10.98 -1.18 -13.33
C ILE A 121 -10.29 -2.48 -12.90
N GLY A 122 -8.96 -2.47 -12.86
CA GLY A 122 -8.12 -3.57 -12.44
C GLY A 122 -7.47 -4.34 -13.59
N PRO A 123 -6.49 -5.22 -13.28
CA PRO A 123 -5.62 -5.86 -14.27
C PRO A 123 -6.34 -7.01 -15.00
N LEU A 124 -7.36 -6.68 -15.76
CA LEU A 124 -8.13 -7.67 -16.52
C LEU A 124 -7.27 -8.32 -17.61
N GLY A 125 -7.15 -9.65 -17.56
CA GLY A 125 -6.35 -10.39 -18.52
C GLY A 125 -6.87 -10.25 -19.96
N TYR A 126 -6.00 -10.48 -20.95
CA TYR A 126 -6.31 -10.26 -22.37
C TYR A 126 -7.60 -10.98 -22.85
N ARG A 127 -7.80 -12.27 -22.51
CA ARG A 127 -8.98 -13.02 -22.97
C ARG A 127 -10.30 -12.49 -22.39
N PRO A 128 -10.44 -12.25 -21.09
CA PRO A 128 -11.61 -11.56 -20.53
C PRO A 128 -11.84 -10.18 -21.13
N TYR A 129 -10.79 -9.41 -21.34
CA TYR A 129 -10.87 -8.09 -21.97
C TYR A 129 -11.39 -8.17 -23.41
N ALA A 130 -10.84 -9.08 -24.22
CA ALA A 130 -11.31 -9.28 -25.60
C ALA A 130 -12.79 -9.71 -25.67
N ALA A 131 -13.23 -10.60 -24.77
CA ALA A 131 -14.63 -10.99 -24.70
C ALA A 131 -15.55 -9.83 -24.31
N LEU A 132 -15.10 -8.93 -23.41
CA LEU A 132 -15.85 -7.72 -23.09
C LEU A 132 -15.86 -6.74 -24.29
N ALA A 133 -14.74 -6.59 -24.99
CA ALA A 133 -14.63 -5.73 -26.17
C ALA A 133 -15.50 -6.18 -27.36
N ASP A 134 -15.74 -7.48 -27.49
CA ASP A 134 -16.70 -8.03 -28.48
C ASP A 134 -18.16 -7.71 -28.11
N PHE A 135 -18.44 -7.41 -26.83
CA PHE A 135 -19.78 -7.16 -26.31
C PHE A 135 -20.11 -5.66 -26.21
N ALA A 136 -19.16 -4.84 -25.75
CA ALA A 136 -19.32 -3.42 -25.44
C ALA A 136 -18.00 -2.67 -25.72
N GLN A 137 -17.98 -1.36 -25.54
CA GLN A 137 -16.76 -0.55 -25.61
C GLN A 137 -16.13 -0.42 -24.20
N PRO A 138 -15.02 -1.12 -23.88
CA PRO A 138 -14.33 -0.93 -22.62
C PRO A 138 -13.71 0.46 -22.50
N VAL A 139 -13.88 1.09 -21.35
CA VAL A 139 -13.31 2.39 -20.99
C VAL A 139 -12.45 2.20 -19.73
N PRO A 140 -11.12 2.34 -19.81
CA PRO A 140 -10.27 2.19 -18.63
C PRO A 140 -10.54 3.31 -17.64
N LEU A 141 -10.76 2.98 -16.37
CA LEU A 141 -10.92 3.92 -15.25
C LEU A 141 -9.92 3.68 -14.11
N ASP A 142 -8.78 3.02 -14.38
CA ASP A 142 -7.75 2.77 -13.38
C ASP A 142 -7.18 4.07 -12.80
N ASP A 143 -6.94 5.08 -13.63
CA ASP A 143 -6.45 6.39 -13.18
C ASP A 143 -7.48 7.10 -12.29
N ALA A 144 -8.77 7.05 -12.65
CA ALA A 144 -9.85 7.58 -11.83
C ALA A 144 -9.93 6.86 -10.49
N TYR A 145 -9.88 5.54 -10.50
CA TYR A 145 -9.85 4.73 -9.29
C TYR A 145 -8.61 5.04 -8.42
N THR A 146 -7.45 5.25 -9.03
CA THR A 146 -6.24 5.66 -8.33
C THR A 146 -6.46 7.00 -7.63
N ARG A 147 -7.04 8.00 -8.30
CA ARG A 147 -7.39 9.30 -7.68
C ARG A 147 -8.34 9.15 -6.48
N LEU A 148 -9.35 8.28 -6.58
CA LEU A 148 -10.29 8.03 -5.48
C LEU A 148 -9.59 7.46 -4.21
N ARG A 149 -8.46 6.79 -4.38
CA ARG A 149 -7.67 6.21 -3.28
C ARG A 149 -6.61 7.14 -2.71
N LEU A 150 -6.30 8.25 -3.38
CA LEU A 150 -5.27 9.18 -2.89
C LEU A 150 -5.65 9.76 -1.52
N ARG A 151 -6.89 10.20 -1.36
CA ARG A 151 -7.39 10.80 -0.12
C ARG A 151 -8.15 9.75 0.69
N LYS A 152 -7.64 9.47 1.88
CA LYS A 152 -8.24 8.51 2.82
C LYS A 152 -9.38 9.15 3.59
N SER A 153 -10.43 8.38 3.81
CA SER A 153 -11.45 8.75 4.79
C SER A 153 -10.91 8.59 6.22
N VAL A 154 -11.65 9.07 7.20
CA VAL A 154 -11.32 8.90 8.62
C VAL A 154 -11.21 7.41 8.96
N GLU A 155 -12.15 6.58 8.50
CA GLU A 155 -12.13 5.13 8.74
C GLU A 155 -10.93 4.45 8.05
N GLU A 156 -10.55 4.89 6.85
CA GLU A 156 -9.35 4.37 6.17
C GLU A 156 -8.06 4.73 6.93
N LEU A 157 -7.98 5.93 7.50
CA LEU A 157 -6.85 6.33 8.35
C LEU A 157 -6.80 5.51 9.64
N GLU A 158 -7.95 5.18 10.25
CA GLU A 158 -8.01 4.29 11.42
C GLU A 158 -7.46 2.89 11.08
N TRP A 159 -7.81 2.32 9.93
CA TRP A 159 -7.28 1.04 9.50
C TRP A 159 -5.77 1.11 9.18
N LEU A 160 -5.30 2.22 8.59
CA LEU A 160 -3.87 2.45 8.39
C LEU A 160 -3.11 2.52 9.72
N ARG A 161 -3.66 3.17 10.74
CA ARG A 161 -3.03 3.18 12.08
C ARG A 161 -2.87 1.77 12.66
N VAL A 162 -3.86 0.89 12.47
CA VAL A 162 -3.71 -0.52 12.87
C VAL A 162 -2.58 -1.22 12.09
N GLY A 163 -2.46 -0.97 10.78
CA GLY A 163 -1.34 -1.45 9.96
C GLY A 163 0.01 -0.91 10.44
N CYS A 164 0.06 0.36 10.85
CA CYS A 164 1.26 0.98 11.45
C CYS A 164 1.62 0.33 12.79
N GLU A 165 0.65 0.11 13.69
CA GLU A 165 0.87 -0.60 14.96
C GLU A 165 1.43 -2.01 14.74
N PHE A 166 0.97 -2.74 13.72
CA PHE A 166 1.51 -4.04 13.36
C PHE A 166 2.95 -3.95 12.88
N THR A 167 3.24 -2.94 12.07
CA THR A 167 4.59 -2.69 11.54
C THR A 167 5.55 -2.28 12.66
N ASP A 168 5.13 -1.40 13.57
CA ASP A 168 5.90 -1.01 14.76
C ASP A 168 6.22 -2.20 15.66
N ALA A 169 5.22 -3.07 15.88
CA ALA A 169 5.42 -4.29 16.66
C ALA A 169 6.43 -5.24 16.00
N ALA A 170 6.42 -5.33 14.66
CA ALA A 170 7.34 -6.14 13.89
C ALA A 170 8.78 -5.62 13.98
N VAL A 171 8.99 -4.31 13.78
CA VAL A 171 10.33 -3.68 13.91
C VAL A 171 10.84 -3.80 15.34
N ARG A 172 9.99 -3.61 16.35
CA ARG A 172 10.33 -3.82 17.76
C ARG A 172 10.75 -5.25 18.04
N ALA A 173 10.07 -6.25 17.48
CA ALA A 173 10.43 -7.66 17.66
C ALA A 173 11.81 -7.98 17.06
N VAL A 174 12.15 -7.40 15.91
CA VAL A 174 13.50 -7.48 15.34
C VAL A 174 14.52 -6.79 16.25
N HIS A 175 14.24 -5.56 16.70
CA HIS A 175 15.13 -4.81 17.60
C HIS A 175 15.45 -5.56 18.88
N GLU A 176 14.45 -6.16 19.51
CA GLU A 176 14.59 -6.82 20.82
C GLU A 176 15.21 -8.22 20.76
N GLN A 177 15.08 -8.92 19.62
CA GLN A 177 15.41 -10.35 19.54
C GLN A 177 16.54 -10.67 18.55
N ALA A 178 16.88 -9.77 17.63
CA ALA A 178 17.99 -9.97 16.71
C ALA A 178 19.33 -9.59 17.35
N GLY A 179 20.40 -10.17 16.82
CA GLY A 179 21.76 -9.89 17.27
C GLY A 179 22.78 -10.72 16.50
N PRO A 180 24.06 -10.73 16.92
CA PRO A 180 25.08 -11.56 16.30
C PRO A 180 24.66 -13.04 16.27
N GLY A 181 24.77 -13.67 15.08
CA GLY A 181 24.35 -15.05 14.85
C GLY A 181 22.91 -15.21 14.35
N SER A 182 22.08 -14.17 14.37
CA SER A 182 20.74 -14.22 13.75
C SER A 182 20.87 -14.34 12.22
N ASP A 183 20.22 -15.35 11.62
CA ASP A 183 20.14 -15.47 10.15
C ASP A 183 19.20 -14.38 9.60
N GLU A 184 19.60 -13.65 8.57
CA GLU A 184 18.79 -12.58 7.98
C GLU A 184 17.39 -13.07 7.56
N ARG A 185 17.27 -14.32 7.09
CA ARG A 185 15.99 -14.90 6.69
C ARG A 185 15.07 -15.19 7.88
N GLU A 186 15.64 -15.41 9.08
CA GLU A 186 14.87 -15.61 10.30
C GLU A 186 14.32 -14.30 10.88
N LEU A 187 14.86 -13.14 10.47
CA LEU A 187 14.33 -11.84 10.90
C LEU A 187 12.88 -11.65 10.45
N GLY A 188 12.52 -12.17 9.26
CA GLY A 188 11.12 -12.17 8.79
C GLY A 188 10.19 -12.96 9.73
N ASN A 189 10.65 -14.09 10.28
CA ASN A 189 9.87 -14.87 11.25
C ASN A 189 9.67 -14.12 12.58
N LEU A 190 10.66 -13.34 13.01
CA LEU A 190 10.52 -12.48 14.19
C LEU A 190 9.44 -11.42 13.95
N ALA A 191 9.50 -10.74 12.80
CA ALA A 191 8.55 -9.73 12.40
C ALA A 191 7.11 -10.31 12.31
N GLU A 192 6.91 -11.41 11.57
CA GLU A 192 5.57 -11.99 11.36
C GLU A 192 4.90 -12.44 12.66
N ARG A 193 5.64 -13.03 13.59
CA ARG A 193 5.08 -13.45 14.88
C ARG A 193 4.49 -12.30 15.69
N ALA A 194 4.93 -11.07 15.45
CA ALA A 194 4.46 -9.90 16.19
C ALA A 194 3.03 -9.48 15.79
N TYR A 195 2.60 -9.77 14.55
CA TYR A 195 1.30 -9.27 14.05
C TYR A 195 0.36 -10.33 13.47
N VAL A 196 0.86 -11.48 12.97
CA VAL A 196 -0.02 -12.50 12.34
C VAL A 196 -1.08 -13.00 13.31
N GLY A 197 -0.71 -13.24 14.59
CA GLY A 197 -1.64 -13.65 15.65
C GLY A 197 -2.69 -12.58 16.02
N ARG A 198 -2.49 -11.34 15.57
CA ARG A 198 -3.42 -10.19 15.74
C ARG A 198 -4.29 -9.95 14.50
N GLY A 199 -4.17 -10.79 13.47
CA GLY A 199 -4.92 -10.68 12.22
C GLY A 199 -4.20 -9.89 11.12
N GLY A 200 -2.95 -9.52 11.31
CA GLY A 200 -2.14 -8.86 10.29
C GLY A 200 -1.65 -9.82 9.21
N THR A 201 -1.33 -9.26 8.06
CA THR A 201 -0.72 -9.98 6.93
C THR A 201 0.56 -9.29 6.48
N THR A 202 1.49 -10.08 5.93
CA THR A 202 2.74 -9.57 5.40
C THR A 202 2.54 -8.87 4.07
N HIS A 203 3.05 -7.64 3.96
CA HIS A 203 3.21 -6.96 2.67
C HIS A 203 4.65 -7.14 2.16
N ILE A 204 5.64 -6.57 2.86
CA ILE A 204 7.07 -6.78 2.59
C ILE A 204 7.88 -6.90 3.88
N HIS A 205 8.98 -7.67 3.80
CA HIS A 205 10.06 -7.70 4.78
C HIS A 205 11.38 -7.66 4.02
N TYR A 206 12.04 -6.51 4.04
CA TYR A 206 13.33 -6.32 3.39
C TYR A 206 14.41 -6.09 4.45
N PHE A 207 15.49 -6.85 4.31
CA PHE A 207 16.66 -6.74 5.17
C PHE A 207 17.91 -6.69 4.31
N GLY A 208 18.92 -5.91 4.71
CA GLY A 208 20.15 -5.81 3.95
C GLY A 208 21.35 -5.35 4.76
N VAL A 209 22.48 -5.93 4.46
CA VAL A 209 23.82 -5.57 4.96
C VAL A 209 24.80 -5.68 3.79
N PRO A 210 25.66 -4.72 3.53
CA PRO A 210 25.91 -3.43 4.20
C PRO A 210 25.06 -2.27 3.64
N VAL A 211 24.13 -2.57 2.74
CA VAL A 211 23.24 -1.58 2.09
C VAL A 211 21.81 -2.09 2.10
N PRO A 212 20.81 -1.22 1.96
CA PRO A 212 19.42 -1.63 1.77
C PRO A 212 19.28 -2.67 0.65
N ALA A 213 18.52 -3.73 0.88
CA ALA A 213 18.28 -4.81 -0.07
C ALA A 213 16.84 -5.34 0.02
N GLN A 214 16.31 -5.88 -1.09
CA GLN A 214 14.94 -6.39 -1.16
C GLN A 214 14.81 -7.84 -0.66
N TRP A 215 15.91 -8.60 -0.69
CA TRP A 215 15.90 -10.01 -0.33
C TRP A 215 16.91 -10.31 0.77
N PRO A 216 16.50 -10.96 1.87
CA PRO A 216 17.44 -11.34 2.93
C PRO A 216 18.45 -12.37 2.39
N ALA A 217 19.72 -12.16 2.71
CA ALA A 217 20.79 -13.08 2.34
C ALA A 217 20.79 -14.34 3.25
N ALA A 218 21.39 -15.42 2.76
CA ALA A 218 21.63 -16.62 3.53
C ALA A 218 22.90 -16.44 4.38
N ARG A 219 22.86 -15.49 5.33
CA ARG A 219 23.99 -15.18 6.23
C ARG A 219 23.51 -14.91 7.63
N ALA A 220 24.39 -15.14 8.59
CA ALA A 220 24.19 -14.69 9.96
C ALA A 220 24.73 -13.27 10.13
N LEU A 221 24.05 -12.46 10.96
CA LEU A 221 24.53 -11.15 11.36
C LEU A 221 25.80 -11.30 12.19
N GLU A 222 26.77 -10.44 11.94
CA GLU A 222 28.05 -10.39 12.65
C GLU A 222 28.12 -9.10 13.47
N ARG A 223 28.96 -9.15 14.53
CA ARG A 223 29.27 -7.95 15.32
C ARG A 223 29.90 -6.89 14.43
N GLY A 224 29.38 -5.67 14.49
CA GLY A 224 29.81 -4.53 13.68
C GLY A 224 29.09 -4.40 12.33
N ASP A 225 28.19 -5.33 11.98
CA ASP A 225 27.29 -5.15 10.84
C ASP A 225 26.38 -3.92 11.05
N VAL A 226 25.93 -3.36 9.93
CA VAL A 226 24.86 -2.35 9.91
C VAL A 226 23.72 -2.90 9.06
N LEU A 227 22.61 -3.21 9.73
CA LEU A 227 21.42 -3.83 9.16
C LEU A 227 20.41 -2.77 8.78
N SER A 228 20.05 -2.69 7.51
CA SER A 228 18.85 -1.99 7.04
C SER A 228 17.63 -2.89 7.18
N CYS A 229 16.54 -2.33 7.67
CA CYS A 229 15.29 -3.04 7.95
C CYS A 229 14.11 -2.21 7.42
N GLU A 230 13.39 -2.76 6.43
CA GLU A 230 12.15 -2.21 5.91
C GLU A 230 11.04 -3.22 6.06
N ILE A 231 10.04 -2.87 6.85
CA ILE A 231 8.90 -3.74 7.15
C ILE A 231 7.61 -3.03 6.83
N SER A 232 6.73 -3.76 6.15
CA SER A 232 5.36 -3.35 5.91
C SER A 232 4.41 -4.49 6.28
N ALA A 233 3.59 -4.25 7.30
CA ALA A 233 2.53 -5.15 7.73
C ALA A 233 1.17 -4.53 7.47
N SER A 234 0.20 -5.35 7.05
CA SER A 234 -1.11 -4.89 6.61
C SER A 234 -2.23 -5.33 7.55
N TYR A 235 -3.16 -4.45 7.77
CA TYR A 235 -4.50 -4.75 8.27
C TYR A 235 -5.50 -4.60 7.12
N TRP A 236 -5.97 -5.73 6.55
CA TRP A 236 -6.94 -5.73 5.44
C TRP A 236 -6.55 -4.81 4.26
N ASP A 237 -5.33 -4.97 3.74
CA ASP A 237 -4.73 -4.15 2.67
C ASP A 237 -4.43 -2.68 3.05
N TYR A 238 -4.63 -2.29 4.31
CA TYR A 238 -4.20 -1.00 4.86
C TYR A 238 -2.86 -1.21 5.57
N THR A 239 -1.79 -0.71 4.97
CA THR A 239 -0.42 -1.14 5.26
C THR A 239 0.39 0.00 5.88
N GLY A 240 1.00 -0.27 7.04
CA GLY A 240 2.08 0.57 7.56
C GLY A 240 3.39 0.28 6.82
N GLN A 241 4.29 1.24 6.78
CA GLN A 241 5.66 1.05 6.26
C GLN A 241 6.64 1.81 7.12
N LEU A 242 7.65 1.09 7.63
CA LEU A 242 8.66 1.62 8.54
C LEU A 242 10.05 1.12 8.12
N LEU A 243 10.97 2.08 7.96
CA LEU A 243 12.36 1.85 7.57
C LEU A 243 13.27 2.29 8.69
N ARG A 244 14.15 1.40 9.16
CA ARG A 244 15.12 1.68 10.23
C ARG A 244 16.46 1.03 9.92
N THR A 245 17.50 1.56 10.54
CA THR A 245 18.85 1.00 10.48
C THR A 245 19.34 0.66 11.88
N PHE A 246 19.97 -0.51 12.01
CA PHE A 246 20.49 -1.02 13.26
C PHE A 246 21.98 -1.32 13.15
N SER A 247 22.76 -0.92 14.17
CA SER A 247 24.11 -1.45 14.36
C SER A 247 24.04 -2.74 15.17
N VAL A 248 24.85 -3.74 14.83
CA VAL A 248 24.84 -5.05 15.44
C VAL A 248 25.92 -5.15 16.52
N ALA A 249 25.52 -5.17 17.79
CA ALA A 249 26.33 -5.38 19.00
C ALA A 249 27.45 -4.37 19.25
N ASP A 250 27.83 -3.55 18.29
CA ASP A 250 28.85 -2.51 18.39
C ASP A 250 28.31 -1.15 17.98
N ASP A 251 29.05 -0.10 18.33
CA ASP A 251 28.77 1.23 17.80
C ASP A 251 28.99 1.25 16.27
N PRO A 252 28.11 1.92 15.51
CA PRO A 252 28.24 1.94 14.06
C PRO A 252 29.53 2.66 13.63
N PRO A 253 30.16 2.22 12.52
CA PRO A 253 31.29 2.92 11.93
C PRO A 253 30.98 4.40 11.66
N PRO A 254 31.97 5.32 11.70
CA PRO A 254 31.74 6.76 11.48
C PRO A 254 30.99 7.08 10.18
N LEU A 255 31.29 6.38 9.07
CA LEU A 255 30.61 6.57 7.78
C LEU A 255 29.10 6.30 7.89
N TYR A 256 28.67 5.26 8.61
CA TYR A 256 27.25 4.96 8.77
C TYR A 256 26.52 5.97 9.66
N ARG A 257 27.20 6.58 10.63
CA ARG A 257 26.65 7.71 11.38
C ARG A 257 26.43 8.92 10.48
N GLU A 258 27.41 9.26 9.65
CA GLU A 258 27.32 10.36 8.69
C GLU A 258 26.17 10.13 7.69
N LEU A 259 26.08 8.93 7.10
CA LEU A 259 24.98 8.54 6.21
C LEU A 259 23.62 8.69 6.90
N HIS A 260 23.51 8.22 8.17
CA HIS A 260 22.27 8.29 8.92
C HIS A 260 21.88 9.71 9.32
N ASP A 261 22.87 10.55 9.72
CA ASP A 261 22.63 11.96 10.05
C ASP A 261 22.08 12.70 8.81
N VAL A 262 22.60 12.40 7.61
CA VAL A 262 22.12 12.97 6.34
C VAL A 262 20.71 12.44 6.01
N ALA A 263 20.46 11.15 6.21
CA ALA A 263 19.15 10.55 5.98
C ALA A 263 18.07 11.15 6.92
N ASP A 264 18.40 11.32 8.21
CA ASP A 264 17.50 11.96 9.18
C ASP A 264 17.28 13.45 8.84
N ALA A 265 18.31 14.19 8.43
CA ALA A 265 18.18 15.57 8.00
C ALA A 265 17.29 15.70 6.74
N ALA A 266 17.45 14.78 5.76
CA ALA A 266 16.59 14.73 4.59
C ALA A 266 15.13 14.42 4.96
N PHE A 267 14.93 13.44 5.83
CA PHE A 267 13.59 13.13 6.34
C PHE A 267 12.93 14.37 6.99
N ASP A 268 13.63 15.05 7.89
CA ASP A 268 13.09 16.21 8.61
C ASP A 268 12.81 17.40 7.67
N THR A 269 13.67 17.66 6.68
CA THR A 269 13.46 18.73 5.70
C THR A 269 12.28 18.44 4.79
N ILE A 270 12.10 17.18 4.36
CA ILE A 270 10.93 16.75 3.57
C ILE A 270 9.66 16.87 4.42
N LEU A 271 9.66 16.31 5.64
CA LEU A 271 8.52 16.35 6.55
C LEU A 271 8.03 17.78 6.80
N ALA A 272 8.96 18.72 6.95
CA ALA A 272 8.64 20.15 7.13
C ALA A 272 7.95 20.80 5.90
N ARG A 273 8.02 20.17 4.74
CA ARG A 273 7.34 20.60 3.49
C ARG A 273 5.98 19.94 3.31
N VAL A 274 5.74 18.80 3.95
CA VAL A 274 4.48 18.04 3.80
C VAL A 274 3.31 18.85 4.39
N ARG A 275 2.43 19.31 3.51
CA ARG A 275 1.18 20.03 3.82
C ARG A 275 0.29 20.07 2.58
N PRO A 276 -1.01 20.35 2.70
CA PRO A 276 -1.85 20.63 1.55
C PRO A 276 -1.27 21.77 0.70
N GLY A 277 -1.24 21.58 -0.62
CA GLY A 277 -0.67 22.54 -1.57
C GLY A 277 0.85 22.41 -1.81
N ALA A 278 1.58 21.57 -1.08
CA ALA A 278 2.97 21.29 -1.37
C ALA A 278 3.09 20.50 -2.69
N SER A 279 4.00 20.93 -3.56
CA SER A 279 4.25 20.24 -4.85
C SER A 279 5.27 19.10 -4.71
N ALA A 280 5.24 18.16 -5.65
CA ALA A 280 6.28 17.14 -5.75
C ALA A 280 7.68 17.77 -5.86
N ALA A 281 7.81 18.89 -6.57
CA ALA A 281 9.08 19.63 -6.70
C ALA A 281 9.58 20.16 -5.35
N ASP A 282 8.69 20.63 -4.45
CA ASP A 282 9.08 21.09 -3.11
C ASP A 282 9.69 19.96 -2.27
N LEU A 283 9.16 18.74 -2.41
CA LEU A 283 9.66 17.56 -1.69
C LEU A 283 11.02 17.11 -2.23
N VAL A 284 11.18 17.09 -3.55
CA VAL A 284 12.47 16.77 -4.18
C VAL A 284 13.52 17.81 -3.83
N GLU A 285 13.18 19.10 -3.84
CA GLU A 285 14.11 20.18 -3.43
C GLU A 285 14.54 20.03 -1.97
N ALA A 286 13.63 19.62 -1.09
CA ALA A 286 13.92 19.41 0.33
C ALA A 286 14.95 18.30 0.59
N SER A 287 15.20 17.40 -0.38
CA SER A 287 16.21 16.33 -0.28
C SER A 287 17.62 16.76 -0.70
N ALA A 288 17.83 18.02 -1.08
CA ALA A 288 19.12 18.50 -1.61
C ALA A 288 20.32 18.20 -0.69
N VAL A 289 20.10 18.14 0.61
CA VAL A 289 21.11 17.82 1.63
C VAL A 289 21.85 16.51 1.35
N ILE A 290 21.21 15.53 0.69
CA ILE A 290 21.82 14.23 0.32
C ILE A 290 22.96 14.46 -0.68
N GLY A 291 22.68 15.15 -1.77
CA GLY A 291 23.68 15.46 -2.80
C GLY A 291 24.74 16.45 -2.31
N GLU A 292 24.37 17.43 -1.48
CA GLU A 292 25.28 18.39 -0.86
C GLU A 292 26.31 17.70 0.06
N ALA A 293 25.92 16.61 0.72
CA ALA A 293 26.81 15.77 1.53
C ALA A 293 27.67 14.81 0.69
N GLY A 294 27.48 14.76 -0.64
CA GLY A 294 28.22 13.86 -1.53
C GLY A 294 27.69 12.44 -1.59
N PHE A 295 26.47 12.21 -1.11
CA PHE A 295 25.78 10.90 -1.12
C PHE A 295 24.71 10.85 -2.22
N THR A 296 24.06 9.69 -2.36
CA THR A 296 22.96 9.45 -3.28
C THR A 296 21.91 8.56 -2.60
N THR A 297 20.79 8.31 -3.27
CA THR A 297 19.76 7.35 -2.80
C THR A 297 19.83 6.05 -3.57
N ARG A 298 19.34 4.97 -2.99
CA ARG A 298 19.24 3.66 -3.66
C ARG A 298 17.85 3.39 -4.23
N ASP A 299 16.82 3.98 -3.66
CA ASP A 299 15.41 3.77 -3.99
C ASP A 299 14.71 5.12 -4.20
N ASP A 300 13.39 5.11 -4.41
CA ASP A 300 12.60 6.32 -4.39
C ASP A 300 12.65 6.99 -3.00
N LEU A 301 12.48 8.31 -3.03
CA LEU A 301 12.56 9.18 -1.85
C LEU A 301 11.23 9.32 -1.15
N VAL A 302 10.15 9.43 -1.93
CA VAL A 302 8.78 9.60 -1.46
C VAL A 302 7.84 8.89 -2.41
N HIS A 303 6.90 8.14 -1.86
CA HIS A 303 5.80 7.61 -2.65
C HIS A 303 4.47 7.65 -1.89
N GLY A 304 3.36 7.79 -2.62
CA GLY A 304 2.01 7.58 -2.07
C GLY A 304 1.80 6.11 -1.69
N PHE A 305 1.03 5.83 -0.62
CA PHE A 305 0.90 4.47 -0.13
C PHE A 305 -0.41 4.18 0.58
N VAL A 306 -0.95 2.96 0.35
CA VAL A 306 -2.10 2.40 1.09
C VAL A 306 -2.19 0.88 0.95
N GLY A 307 -1.28 0.09 0.83
CA GLY A 307 -1.33 -1.34 0.47
C GLY A 307 -0.80 -1.56 -0.93
N GLY A 308 0.04 -0.65 -1.36
CA GLY A 308 0.70 -0.59 -2.65
C GLY A 308 0.98 0.85 -3.01
N TYR A 309 1.85 1.04 -3.98
CA TYR A 309 2.25 2.35 -4.46
C TYR A 309 1.07 3.14 -5.03
N LEU A 310 1.06 4.42 -4.71
CA LEU A 310 0.19 5.46 -5.27
C LEU A 310 1.06 6.65 -5.71
N PRO A 311 0.58 7.52 -6.58
CA PRO A 311 1.25 8.80 -6.83
C PRO A 311 1.33 9.68 -5.55
N PRO A 312 2.38 10.52 -5.44
CA PRO A 312 3.52 10.60 -6.34
C PRO A 312 4.53 9.47 -6.07
N VAL A 313 5.42 9.19 -7.02
CA VAL A 313 6.64 8.41 -6.80
C VAL A 313 7.81 9.31 -7.20
N LEU A 314 8.67 9.68 -6.25
CA LEU A 314 9.69 10.69 -6.41
C LEU A 314 11.08 10.13 -6.09
N GLY A 315 12.04 10.33 -7.00
CA GLY A 315 13.46 10.18 -6.71
C GLY A 315 14.04 11.47 -6.10
N ASP A 316 15.25 11.40 -5.59
CA ASP A 316 16.02 12.57 -5.21
C ASP A 316 16.74 13.20 -6.42
N LYS A 317 17.38 14.37 -6.21
CA LYS A 317 18.10 15.09 -7.28
C LYS A 317 19.30 14.33 -7.85
N THR A 318 19.87 13.39 -7.12
CA THR A 318 21.05 12.64 -7.55
C THR A 318 20.70 11.46 -8.45
N ARG A 319 19.46 10.97 -8.36
CA ARG A 319 18.93 9.83 -9.12
C ARG A 319 17.61 10.12 -9.83
N THR A 320 17.36 11.33 -10.23
CA THR A 320 16.17 11.65 -11.02
C THR A 320 16.19 10.86 -12.32
N LEU A 321 15.33 9.84 -12.42
CA LEU A 321 15.21 8.99 -13.61
C LEU A 321 14.25 9.58 -14.63
N GLU A 322 13.32 10.42 -14.20
CA GLU A 322 12.26 11.04 -15.01
C GLU A 322 12.02 12.48 -14.56
N GLU A 323 11.19 13.19 -15.30
CA GLU A 323 10.74 14.53 -14.89
C GLU A 323 9.94 14.43 -13.58
N VAL A 324 10.11 15.38 -12.68
CA VAL A 324 9.29 15.47 -11.46
C VAL A 324 7.84 15.67 -11.88
N PRO A 325 6.90 14.82 -11.44
CA PRO A 325 5.51 14.91 -11.86
C PRO A 325 4.86 16.20 -11.38
N ASP A 326 3.95 16.74 -12.16
CA ASP A 326 3.04 17.82 -11.71
C ASP A 326 2.02 17.20 -10.74
N PHE A 327 2.38 17.20 -9.47
CA PHE A 327 1.58 16.61 -8.40
C PHE A 327 1.60 17.50 -7.17
N THR A 328 0.45 17.66 -6.56
CA THR A 328 0.25 18.48 -5.36
C THR A 328 -0.36 17.63 -4.26
N LEU A 329 0.18 17.73 -3.06
CA LEU A 329 -0.36 17.05 -1.88
C LEU A 329 -1.69 17.67 -1.45
N GLU A 330 -2.63 16.82 -1.05
CA GLU A 330 -3.92 17.21 -0.50
C GLU A 330 -4.12 16.57 0.88
N GLU A 331 -4.93 17.22 1.72
CA GLU A 331 -5.37 16.65 3.00
C GLU A 331 -6.00 15.26 2.82
N GLY A 332 -5.66 14.34 3.71
CA GLY A 332 -6.08 12.94 3.66
C GLY A 332 -5.22 12.04 2.79
N MET A 333 -4.24 12.57 2.07
CA MET A 333 -3.24 11.73 1.39
C MET A 333 -2.30 11.09 2.41
N THR A 334 -1.77 9.90 2.06
CA THR A 334 -0.71 9.26 2.82
C THR A 334 0.48 8.96 1.91
N ILE A 335 1.66 9.28 2.40
CA ILE A 335 2.94 9.10 1.70
C ILE A 335 3.95 8.42 2.62
N VAL A 336 4.81 7.61 2.06
CA VAL A 336 6.03 7.15 2.74
C VAL A 336 7.13 8.15 2.39
N VAL A 337 7.81 8.66 3.39
CA VAL A 337 9.06 9.43 3.25
C VAL A 337 10.18 8.49 3.67
N GLN A 338 11.09 8.18 2.73
CA GLN A 338 12.09 7.10 2.90
C GLN A 338 13.46 7.44 2.32
N PRO A 339 14.23 8.37 2.88
CA PRO A 339 15.58 8.65 2.42
C PRO A 339 16.50 7.44 2.68
N ASN A 340 16.68 6.61 1.65
CA ASN A 340 17.58 5.45 1.63
C ASN A 340 18.96 5.93 1.14
N VAL A 341 19.75 6.52 2.03
CA VAL A 341 21.01 7.18 1.68
C VAL A 341 22.15 6.19 1.58
N VAL A 342 22.87 6.22 0.45
CA VAL A 342 24.00 5.34 0.18
C VAL A 342 25.21 6.14 -0.32
N THR A 343 26.39 5.53 -0.19
CA THR A 343 27.61 6.05 -0.86
C THR A 343 27.45 5.98 -2.38
N PRO A 344 28.13 6.84 -3.17
CA PRO A 344 28.01 6.82 -4.63
C PRO A 344 28.41 5.49 -5.29
N ASP A 345 29.30 4.71 -4.65
CA ASP A 345 29.71 3.38 -5.08
C ASP A 345 28.82 2.25 -4.51
N GLU A 346 27.79 2.60 -3.74
CA GLU A 346 26.87 1.68 -3.07
C GLU A 346 27.56 0.66 -2.16
N SER A 347 28.72 0.98 -1.59
CA SER A 347 29.44 0.10 -0.66
C SER A 347 28.91 0.18 0.78
N ALA A 348 28.21 1.26 1.14
CA ALA A 348 27.57 1.47 2.44
C ALA A 348 26.25 2.23 2.28
N GLY A 349 25.28 1.94 3.13
CA GLY A 349 23.98 2.61 3.08
C GLY A 349 23.14 2.42 4.34
N VAL A 350 22.17 3.31 4.50
CA VAL A 350 21.21 3.32 5.61
C VAL A 350 19.80 3.56 5.11
N GLN A 351 18.82 3.24 5.94
CA GLN A 351 17.43 3.58 5.74
C GLN A 351 16.87 4.30 6.96
N THR A 352 16.13 5.38 6.74
CA THR A 352 15.19 5.95 7.70
C THR A 352 13.94 6.34 6.95
N GLY A 353 12.77 6.05 7.48
CA GLY A 353 11.53 6.39 6.78
C GLY A 353 10.29 5.82 7.45
N GLU A 354 9.16 6.38 7.10
CA GLU A 354 7.87 5.95 7.62
C GLU A 354 6.67 6.53 6.88
N LEU A 355 5.51 5.95 7.11
CA LEU A 355 4.23 6.41 6.58
C LEU A 355 3.75 7.67 7.31
N ILE A 356 3.41 8.68 6.51
CA ILE A 356 2.98 10.01 6.94
C ILE A 356 1.57 10.29 6.38
N ALA A 357 0.68 10.86 7.20
CA ALA A 357 -0.58 11.43 6.72
C ALA A 357 -0.45 12.94 6.51
N VAL A 358 -1.01 13.44 5.41
CA VAL A 358 -1.14 14.87 5.14
C VAL A 358 -2.40 15.37 5.86
N THR A 359 -2.22 16.23 6.85
CA THR A 359 -3.31 16.84 7.62
C THR A 359 -3.59 18.27 7.15
N ALA A 360 -4.68 18.88 7.61
CA ALA A 360 -5.00 20.27 7.29
C ALA A 360 -3.86 21.26 7.64
N ASP A 361 -3.11 20.97 8.71
CA ASP A 361 -2.08 21.85 9.24
C ASP A 361 -0.63 21.41 8.91
N GLY A 362 -0.44 20.28 8.21
CA GLY A 362 0.89 19.78 7.88
C GLY A 362 0.96 18.25 7.77
N ALA A 363 1.88 17.64 8.52
CA ALA A 363 2.16 16.21 8.48
C ALA A 363 1.92 15.56 9.85
N GLU A 364 1.30 14.37 9.84
CA GLU A 364 1.18 13.48 11.00
C GLU A 364 1.98 12.21 10.74
N ARG A 365 2.90 11.88 11.64
CA ARG A 365 3.56 10.57 11.64
C ARG A 365 2.57 9.52 12.13
N LEU A 366 2.41 8.42 11.38
CA LEU A 366 1.47 7.35 11.75
C LEU A 366 2.10 6.23 12.57
N HIS A 367 3.42 6.27 12.73
CA HIS A 367 4.21 5.31 13.50
C HIS A 367 4.66 5.90 14.84
N ASP A 368 4.61 5.09 15.89
CA ASP A 368 5.08 5.45 17.24
C ASP A 368 6.50 4.95 17.54
N TYR A 369 7.08 4.15 16.62
CA TYR A 369 8.42 3.62 16.81
C TYR A 369 9.48 4.73 16.68
N GLU A 370 10.52 4.66 17.55
CA GLU A 370 11.57 5.67 17.59
C GLU A 370 12.40 5.71 16.31
N ARG A 371 12.91 6.91 15.99
CA ARG A 371 13.89 7.15 14.92
C ARG A 371 15.29 7.11 15.50
N GLY A 372 16.28 6.95 14.63
CA GLY A 372 17.68 6.94 14.96
C GLY A 372 18.41 5.71 14.45
N LEU A 373 19.72 5.75 14.46
CA LEU A 373 20.57 4.59 14.24
C LEU A 373 20.63 3.79 15.54
N LEU A 374 19.77 2.79 15.64
CA LEU A 374 19.55 2.01 16.86
C LEU A 374 20.54 0.84 16.94
N ARG A 375 20.62 0.17 18.10
CA ARG A 375 21.53 -0.96 18.32
C ARG A 375 20.77 -2.22 18.69
N ILE A 376 21.12 -3.35 18.07
CA ILE A 376 20.61 -4.69 18.37
C ILE A 376 21.73 -5.60 18.91
N GLY A 377 21.44 -6.51 19.84
CA GLY A 377 22.36 -7.47 20.42
C GLY A 377 23.13 -6.94 21.63
#